data_3d6c85cd811a2ad8673b20ffe2f4f5f3
#
_entry.id   3d6c85cd811a2ad8673b20ffe2f4f5f3
#
_cell.length_a   1.000
_cell.length_b   1.000
_cell.length_c   1.000
_cell.angle_alpha   90.00
_cell.angle_beta   90.00
_cell.angle_gamma   90.00
#
_symmetry.space_group_name_H-M   'P 1'
#
loop_
_entity.id
_entity.type
_entity.pdbx_description
1 polymer ?
#
loop_
_entity_poly.entity_id
_entity_poly.type
_entity_poly.pdbx_seq_one_letter_code
_entity_poly.pdbx_strand_id
1 'polypeptide(L)'
;MSIILFIILLLFLIGQQVFFEVFQILCYTDFRLIRNEESEMAFDGIVVANLAYELKEKLINGRISKIAQPETDELLLTVKSASGQYRLLISADASLPLLYLTDTNKPSPMTAPNFCMLLRKHISGGRIVDIYQPGLERIIHFKIEHLDELGDLCRKELIIEIMGKHSNIIFCSEDGKIIDSIKHVSAQMSSVREVLPGRDYFVPDTMSKADPLTVSFEEFSSHLTRKPMPVTKAIYTSFTGISPVTAEEICSLAEMDSSIAAKEYSEDLLLHLYTQFSIYLSAVKEHTFTPVIYFNGSEPKEFAALPLSHFSNYMPKEFSSISQVLETYYATRNQLTRIRQKSTDLRRIVQTALARNIKEYDLQAKQLK
;
A
#
# COMPACT_ATOMS: atom_id res chain seq x y z
N MET A 1 55.98 33.71 -14.35
CA MET A 1 54.80 32.87 -14.12
C MET A 1 53.66 33.42 -14.97
N SER A 2 53.21 32.68 -15.95
CA SER A 2 52.37 33.16 -17.07
C SER A 2 50.98 33.53 -16.58
N ILE A 3 50.42 34.66 -17.03
CA ILE A 3 49.05 35.13 -16.82
C ILE A 3 48.02 34.00 -17.11
N ILE A 4 48.36 33.12 -18.05
CA ILE A 4 47.55 31.94 -18.42
C ILE A 4 47.41 30.95 -17.23
N LEU A 5 48.49 30.73 -16.46
CA LEU A 5 48.47 29.84 -15.30
C LEU A 5 47.58 30.41 -14.18
N PHE A 6 47.60 31.74 -14.04
CA PHE A 6 46.75 32.44 -13.06
C PHE A 6 45.27 32.39 -13.44
N ILE A 7 44.95 32.53 -14.72
CA ILE A 7 43.58 32.43 -15.23
C ILE A 7 43.05 30.98 -15.09
N ILE A 8 43.86 29.97 -15.37
CA ILE A 8 43.49 28.56 -15.21
C ILE A 8 43.24 28.23 -13.71
N LEU A 9 44.10 28.77 -12.83
CA LEU A 9 43.93 28.58 -11.38
C LEU A 9 42.67 29.28 -10.85
N LEU A 10 42.34 30.46 -11.38
CA LEU A 10 41.15 31.24 -11.02
C LEU A 10 39.87 30.56 -11.50
N LEU A 11 39.86 30.03 -12.72
CA LEU A 11 38.74 29.25 -13.26
C LEU A 11 38.54 27.94 -12.50
N PHE A 12 39.61 27.31 -12.03
CA PHE A 12 39.58 26.11 -11.23
C PHE A 12 39.00 26.39 -9.82
N LEU A 13 39.41 27.52 -9.19
CA LEU A 13 38.89 27.95 -7.89
C LEU A 13 37.41 28.37 -7.95
N ILE A 14 37.02 29.13 -9.00
CA ILE A 14 35.63 29.54 -9.22
C ILE A 14 34.74 28.29 -9.52
N GLY A 15 35.26 27.36 -10.32
CA GLY A 15 34.59 26.10 -10.59
C GLY A 15 34.38 25.24 -9.32
N GLN A 16 35.37 25.19 -8.44
CA GLN A 16 35.23 24.51 -7.15
C GLN A 16 34.23 25.19 -6.22
N GLN A 17 34.20 26.52 -6.16
CA GLN A 17 33.32 27.27 -5.29
C GLN A 17 31.87 27.20 -5.75
N VAL A 18 31.63 27.37 -7.06
CA VAL A 18 30.29 27.18 -7.66
C VAL A 18 29.83 25.75 -7.54
N PHE A 19 30.72 24.77 -7.71
CA PHE A 19 30.39 23.34 -7.51
C PHE A 19 30.09 23.05 -6.04
N PHE A 20 30.78 23.66 -5.09
CA PHE A 20 30.55 23.48 -3.66
C PHE A 20 29.24 24.14 -3.21
N GLU A 21 28.90 25.34 -3.73
CA GLU A 21 27.61 25.98 -3.43
C GLU A 21 26.44 25.24 -4.05
N VAL A 22 26.52 24.80 -5.30
CA VAL A 22 25.51 23.97 -5.95
C VAL A 22 25.37 22.62 -5.22
N PHE A 23 26.49 22.05 -4.76
CA PHE A 23 26.51 20.83 -3.98
C PHE A 23 25.90 21.03 -2.59
N GLN A 24 26.16 22.15 -1.89
CA GLN A 24 25.52 22.50 -0.63
C GLN A 24 24.02 22.72 -0.79
N ILE A 25 23.59 23.42 -1.85
CA ILE A 25 22.17 23.64 -2.14
C ILE A 25 21.48 22.29 -2.44
N LEU A 26 22.09 21.42 -3.21
CA LEU A 26 21.58 20.07 -3.50
C LEU A 26 21.57 19.17 -2.25
N CYS A 27 22.57 19.26 -1.39
CA CYS A 27 22.57 18.50 -0.12
C CYS A 27 21.60 19.07 0.91
N TYR A 28 21.41 20.40 0.97
CA TYR A 28 20.53 21.05 1.94
C TYR A 28 19.05 20.86 1.61
N THR A 29 18.70 20.79 0.34
CA THR A 29 17.34 20.49 -0.12
C THR A 29 17.00 19.01 0.07
N ASP A 30 17.95 18.08 -0.10
CA ASP A 30 17.69 16.65 0.10
C ASP A 30 17.63 16.23 1.58
N PHE A 31 18.36 16.91 2.50
CA PHE A 31 18.39 16.52 3.92
C PHE A 31 17.10 16.87 4.69
N ARG A 32 16.28 17.80 4.19
CA ARG A 32 14.94 18.07 4.73
C ARG A 32 13.86 17.15 4.17
N LEU A 33 14.11 16.52 3.00
CA LEU A 33 13.16 15.61 2.34
C LEU A 33 13.36 14.13 2.75
N ILE A 34 14.45 13.78 3.44
CA ILE A 34 14.74 12.40 3.92
C ILE A 34 14.24 12.20 5.38
N ARG A 35 13.50 13.13 5.93
CA ARG A 35 12.83 12.84 7.19
C ARG A 35 11.56 12.04 6.91
N ASN A 36 11.72 10.71 6.95
CA ASN A 36 10.68 9.71 7.21
C ASN A 36 9.23 10.21 7.06
N GLU A 37 8.78 10.39 5.83
CA GLU A 37 7.46 9.93 5.52
C GLU A 37 7.58 8.41 5.33
N GLU A 38 7.55 7.64 6.42
CA GLU A 38 6.83 6.39 6.39
C GLU A 38 5.44 6.80 5.90
N SER A 39 5.22 6.69 4.60
CA SER A 39 3.91 6.89 4.02
C SER A 39 3.06 5.81 4.68
N GLU A 40 2.35 6.22 5.71
CA GLU A 40 1.27 5.43 6.26
C GLU A 40 0.44 5.03 5.05
N MET A 41 0.38 3.73 4.80
CA MET A 41 -0.09 3.21 3.51
C MET A 41 -1.50 3.71 3.26
N ALA A 42 -1.66 4.44 2.15
CA ALA A 42 -2.95 4.85 1.62
C ALA A 42 -3.92 3.69 1.33
N PHE A 43 -3.44 2.46 1.43
CA PHE A 43 -4.23 1.25 1.26
C PHE A 43 -5.00 0.93 2.54
N ASP A 44 -6.04 1.72 2.80
CA ASP A 44 -6.91 1.55 3.98
C ASP A 44 -8.12 0.63 3.71
N GLY A 45 -8.97 0.45 4.72
CA GLY A 45 -10.15 -0.39 4.59
C GLY A 45 -11.18 0.11 3.58
N ILE A 46 -11.24 1.43 3.31
CA ILE A 46 -12.16 2.02 2.34
C ILE A 46 -11.69 1.74 0.91
N VAL A 47 -10.38 1.84 0.67
CA VAL A 47 -9.78 1.43 -0.61
C VAL A 47 -10.01 -0.05 -0.86
N VAL A 48 -9.86 -0.89 0.16
CA VAL A 48 -10.14 -2.34 0.07
C VAL A 48 -11.63 -2.59 -0.21
N ALA A 49 -12.55 -1.81 0.38
CA ALA A 49 -13.99 -1.91 0.11
C ALA A 49 -14.32 -1.62 -1.35
N ASN A 50 -13.76 -0.53 -1.91
CA ASN A 50 -13.93 -0.21 -3.32
C ASN A 50 -13.35 -1.32 -4.22
N LEU A 51 -12.19 -1.84 -3.86
CA LEU A 51 -11.56 -2.93 -4.61
C LEU A 51 -12.40 -4.22 -4.55
N ALA A 52 -12.89 -4.60 -3.37
CA ALA A 52 -13.76 -5.76 -3.22
C ALA A 52 -15.04 -5.64 -4.06
N TYR A 53 -15.63 -4.45 -4.09
CA TYR A 53 -16.78 -4.14 -4.94
C TYR A 53 -16.45 -4.29 -6.43
N GLU A 54 -15.37 -3.65 -6.92
CA GLU A 54 -14.93 -3.76 -8.31
C GLU A 54 -14.64 -5.21 -8.73
N LEU A 55 -13.93 -5.96 -7.87
CA LEU A 55 -13.60 -7.35 -8.13
C LEU A 55 -14.86 -8.24 -8.16
N LYS A 56 -15.81 -7.98 -7.29
CA LYS A 56 -17.10 -8.68 -7.27
C LYS A 56 -17.86 -8.46 -8.57
N GLU A 57 -18.00 -7.22 -9.01
CA GLU A 57 -18.68 -6.87 -10.28
C GLU A 57 -18.05 -7.55 -11.51
N LYS A 58 -16.71 -7.64 -11.54
CA LYS A 58 -16.00 -8.15 -12.72
C LYS A 58 -15.74 -9.65 -12.70
N LEU A 59 -15.52 -10.25 -11.53
CA LEU A 59 -14.99 -11.60 -11.40
C LEU A 59 -16.00 -12.63 -10.90
N ILE A 60 -17.15 -12.24 -10.35
CA ILE A 60 -18.18 -13.18 -9.89
C ILE A 60 -18.63 -14.08 -11.05
N ASN A 61 -18.82 -15.36 -10.74
CA ASN A 61 -19.10 -16.44 -11.67
C ASN A 61 -18.00 -16.69 -12.73
N GLY A 62 -16.90 -15.93 -12.68
CA GLY A 62 -15.74 -16.15 -13.53
C GLY A 62 -14.97 -17.43 -13.16
N ARG A 63 -14.34 -18.05 -14.16
CA ARG A 63 -13.51 -19.24 -13.99
C ARG A 63 -12.03 -18.87 -14.00
N ILE A 64 -11.28 -19.41 -13.05
CA ILE A 64 -9.82 -19.25 -12.97
C ILE A 64 -9.19 -20.08 -14.07
N SER A 65 -8.76 -19.43 -15.15
CA SER A 65 -8.21 -20.11 -16.34
C SER A 65 -6.69 -20.29 -16.30
N LYS A 66 -5.97 -19.45 -15.53
CA LYS A 66 -4.52 -19.55 -15.37
C LYS A 66 -4.11 -19.04 -13.99
N ILE A 67 -3.15 -19.74 -13.38
CA ILE A 67 -2.51 -19.37 -12.12
C ILE A 67 -1.00 -19.33 -12.36
N ALA A 68 -0.38 -18.20 -12.06
CA ALA A 68 1.04 -17.99 -12.18
C ALA A 68 1.58 -17.35 -10.90
N GLN A 69 2.83 -17.62 -10.59
CA GLN A 69 3.56 -17.00 -9.48
C GLN A 69 4.85 -16.41 -10.04
N PRO A 70 4.82 -15.16 -10.52
CA PRO A 70 5.97 -14.50 -11.14
C PRO A 70 7.14 -14.31 -10.19
N GLU A 71 6.84 -13.93 -8.93
CA GLU A 71 7.81 -13.72 -7.86
C GLU A 71 7.47 -14.59 -6.65
N THR A 72 8.36 -14.65 -5.67
CA THR A 72 8.22 -15.51 -4.49
C THR A 72 6.97 -15.21 -3.66
N ASP A 73 6.54 -13.96 -3.64
CA ASP A 73 5.42 -13.44 -2.86
C ASP A 73 4.31 -12.80 -3.71
N GLU A 74 4.27 -13.13 -5.01
CA GLU A 74 3.31 -12.57 -5.95
C GLU A 74 2.56 -13.66 -6.73
N LEU A 75 1.24 -13.50 -6.87
CA LEU A 75 0.39 -14.32 -7.73
C LEU A 75 -0.22 -13.48 -8.85
N LEU A 76 -0.40 -14.11 -10.02
CA LEU A 76 -1.15 -13.56 -11.14
C LEU A 76 -2.22 -14.58 -11.56
N LEU A 77 -3.48 -14.26 -11.26
CA LEU A 77 -4.63 -15.07 -11.65
C LEU A 77 -5.24 -14.53 -12.94
N THR A 78 -5.53 -15.39 -13.90
CA THR A 78 -6.34 -15.02 -15.07
C THR A 78 -7.73 -15.62 -14.90
N VAL A 79 -8.75 -14.76 -14.89
CA VAL A 79 -10.15 -15.13 -14.71
C VAL A 79 -10.92 -14.81 -15.99
N LYS A 80 -11.70 -15.76 -16.47
CA LYS A 80 -12.64 -15.57 -17.59
C LYS A 80 -14.05 -15.49 -17.03
N SER A 81 -14.69 -14.34 -17.18
CA SER A 81 -16.09 -14.10 -16.83
C SER A 81 -16.93 -13.78 -18.06
N ALA A 82 -18.24 -13.58 -17.87
CA ALA A 82 -19.14 -13.20 -18.97
C ALA A 82 -18.77 -11.85 -19.58
N SER A 83 -18.22 -10.92 -18.78
CA SER A 83 -17.82 -9.57 -19.20
C SER A 83 -16.43 -9.52 -19.85
N GLY A 84 -15.65 -10.60 -19.80
CA GLY A 84 -14.32 -10.62 -20.41
C GLY A 84 -13.29 -11.46 -19.68
N GLN A 85 -12.03 -11.25 -20.05
CA GLN A 85 -10.89 -11.89 -19.41
C GLN A 85 -10.12 -10.83 -18.61
N TYR A 86 -9.93 -11.12 -17.33
CA TYR A 86 -9.24 -10.24 -16.38
C TYR A 86 -8.00 -10.91 -15.82
N ARG A 87 -6.99 -10.11 -15.55
CA ARG A 87 -5.81 -10.55 -14.79
C ARG A 87 -5.81 -9.86 -13.45
N LEU A 88 -5.75 -10.64 -12.38
CA LEU A 88 -5.67 -10.17 -11.01
C LEU A 88 -4.24 -10.37 -10.51
N LEU A 89 -3.54 -9.26 -10.28
CA LEU A 89 -2.22 -9.25 -9.65
C LEU A 89 -2.41 -9.17 -8.14
N ILE A 90 -1.74 -10.06 -7.41
CA ILE A 90 -1.77 -10.14 -5.95
C ILE A 90 -0.33 -10.18 -5.47
N SER A 91 0.09 -9.23 -4.64
CA SER A 91 1.43 -9.22 -4.04
C SER A 91 1.31 -9.17 -2.53
N ALA A 92 1.99 -10.07 -1.86
CA ALA A 92 2.20 -10.08 -0.42
C ALA A 92 3.57 -9.48 -0.04
N ASP A 93 4.23 -8.71 -0.92
CA ASP A 93 5.49 -8.03 -0.59
C ASP A 93 5.35 -7.20 0.69
N ALA A 94 6.38 -7.25 1.54
CA ALA A 94 6.34 -6.61 2.85
C ALA A 94 6.32 -5.08 2.78
N SER A 95 6.93 -4.53 1.73
CA SER A 95 7.05 -3.09 1.51
C SER A 95 5.95 -2.56 0.60
N LEU A 96 5.41 -3.42 -0.28
CA LEU A 96 4.49 -3.03 -1.33
C LEU A 96 3.43 -4.12 -1.57
N PRO A 97 2.57 -4.41 -0.58
CA PRO A 97 1.47 -5.34 -0.79
C PRO A 97 0.44 -4.71 -1.73
N LEU A 98 0.01 -5.48 -2.73
CA LEU A 98 -0.84 -4.99 -3.82
C LEU A 98 -1.92 -6.01 -4.17
N LEU A 99 -3.07 -5.50 -4.58
CA LEU A 99 -4.14 -6.29 -5.19
C LEU A 99 -4.88 -5.39 -6.18
N TYR A 100 -4.84 -5.72 -7.47
CA TYR A 100 -5.59 -4.98 -8.51
C TYR A 100 -5.69 -5.76 -9.82
N LEU A 101 -6.66 -5.36 -10.63
CA LEU A 101 -6.78 -5.84 -12.01
C LEU A 101 -5.78 -5.11 -12.91
N THR A 102 -5.11 -5.87 -13.81
CA THR A 102 -4.10 -5.33 -14.72
C THR A 102 -4.18 -5.97 -16.10
N ASP A 103 -3.81 -5.22 -17.12
CA ASP A 103 -3.60 -5.77 -18.47
C ASP A 103 -2.16 -6.29 -18.66
N THR A 104 -1.28 -5.99 -17.71
CA THR A 104 0.12 -6.40 -17.76
C THR A 104 0.26 -7.91 -17.54
N ASN A 105 1.03 -8.55 -18.41
CA ASN A 105 1.43 -9.93 -18.21
C ASN A 105 2.89 -9.98 -17.73
N LYS A 106 3.12 -10.67 -16.61
CA LYS A 106 4.47 -10.87 -16.08
C LYS A 106 5.02 -12.23 -16.51
N PRO A 107 6.31 -12.31 -16.87
CA PRO A 107 6.95 -13.61 -17.12
C PRO A 107 6.93 -14.43 -15.83
N SER A 108 6.74 -15.73 -15.99
CA SER A 108 6.78 -16.69 -14.88
C SER A 108 8.08 -17.48 -14.91
N PRO A 109 8.60 -17.93 -13.77
CA PRO A 109 9.76 -18.81 -13.73
C PRO A 109 9.46 -20.12 -14.47
N MET A 110 10.51 -20.78 -15.00
CA MET A 110 10.37 -22.05 -15.73
C MET A 110 9.75 -23.14 -14.86
N THR A 111 10.12 -23.18 -13.58
CA THR A 111 9.54 -24.09 -12.59
C THR A 111 8.63 -23.31 -11.67
N ALA A 112 7.34 -23.69 -11.63
CA ALA A 112 6.37 -23.03 -10.75
C ALA A 112 6.66 -23.36 -9.28
N PRO A 113 6.60 -22.39 -8.36
CA PRO A 113 6.74 -22.64 -6.92
C PRO A 113 5.63 -23.56 -6.38
N ASN A 114 5.91 -24.22 -5.24
CA ASN A 114 5.01 -25.20 -4.64
C ASN A 114 3.60 -24.65 -4.39
N PHE A 115 3.49 -23.45 -3.85
CA PHE A 115 2.20 -22.81 -3.58
C PHE A 115 1.38 -22.61 -4.87
N CYS A 116 2.03 -22.19 -5.96
CA CYS A 116 1.39 -22.08 -7.26
C CYS A 116 0.91 -23.45 -7.79
N MET A 117 1.71 -24.49 -7.62
CA MET A 117 1.33 -25.85 -8.05
C MET A 117 0.16 -26.38 -7.24
N LEU A 118 0.14 -26.12 -5.93
CA LEU A 118 -0.97 -26.48 -5.05
C LEU A 118 -2.26 -25.76 -5.47
N LEU A 119 -2.21 -24.45 -5.71
CA LEU A 119 -3.38 -23.70 -6.19
C LEU A 119 -3.87 -24.24 -7.55
N ARG A 120 -2.94 -24.57 -8.49
CA ARG A 120 -3.32 -25.17 -9.78
C ARG A 120 -4.03 -26.49 -9.60
N LYS A 121 -3.57 -27.34 -8.67
CA LYS A 121 -4.21 -28.63 -8.38
C LYS A 121 -5.65 -28.45 -7.88
N HIS A 122 -5.90 -27.47 -7.02
CA HIS A 122 -7.16 -27.35 -6.31
C HIS A 122 -8.17 -26.38 -6.92
N ILE A 123 -7.74 -25.29 -7.57
CA ILE A 123 -8.65 -24.26 -8.03
C ILE A 123 -8.49 -23.87 -9.51
N SER A 124 -7.68 -24.59 -10.28
CA SER A 124 -7.64 -24.38 -11.75
C SER A 124 -8.98 -24.80 -12.38
N GLY A 125 -9.59 -23.90 -13.17
CA GLY A 125 -10.94 -24.11 -13.71
C GLY A 125 -12.07 -23.84 -12.70
N GLY A 126 -11.76 -23.59 -11.43
CA GLY A 126 -12.71 -23.26 -10.39
C GLY A 126 -13.47 -21.95 -10.66
N ARG A 127 -14.70 -21.87 -10.17
CA ARG A 127 -15.61 -20.73 -10.31
C ARG A 127 -15.54 -19.86 -9.05
N ILE A 128 -15.33 -18.57 -9.20
CA ILE A 128 -15.42 -17.60 -8.11
C ILE A 128 -16.89 -17.36 -7.81
N VAL A 129 -17.35 -17.73 -6.61
CA VAL A 129 -18.78 -17.64 -6.22
C VAL A 129 -19.06 -16.50 -5.28
N ASP A 130 -18.06 -16.02 -4.54
CA ASP A 130 -18.19 -14.83 -3.71
C ASP A 130 -16.84 -14.13 -3.55
N ILE A 131 -16.89 -12.81 -3.40
CA ILE A 131 -15.75 -11.95 -3.05
C ILE A 131 -16.26 -10.99 -1.99
N TYR A 132 -15.61 -10.95 -0.83
CA TYR A 132 -16.04 -10.08 0.26
C TYR A 132 -14.87 -9.61 1.13
N GLN A 133 -15.12 -8.53 1.84
CA GLN A 133 -14.26 -7.96 2.86
C GLN A 133 -14.94 -8.10 4.22
N PRO A 134 -14.29 -8.64 5.26
CA PRO A 134 -14.85 -8.66 6.61
C PRO A 134 -14.84 -7.25 7.22
N GLY A 135 -16.00 -6.65 7.45
CA GLY A 135 -16.08 -5.25 7.91
C GLY A 135 -15.27 -4.31 7.01
N LEU A 136 -14.42 -3.47 7.58
CA LEU A 136 -13.42 -2.68 6.86
C LEU A 136 -11.98 -3.18 7.11
N GLU A 137 -11.79 -4.47 7.33
CA GLU A 137 -10.45 -5.06 7.42
C GLU A 137 -9.69 -4.96 6.08
N ARG A 138 -8.37 -4.93 6.14
CA ARG A 138 -7.54 -4.95 4.92
C ARG A 138 -7.33 -6.38 4.43
N ILE A 139 -8.46 -7.09 4.26
CA ILE A 139 -8.52 -8.49 3.88
C ILE A 139 -9.60 -8.67 2.83
N ILE A 140 -9.31 -9.43 1.78
CA ILE A 140 -10.31 -9.84 0.79
C ILE A 140 -10.34 -11.36 0.72
N HIS A 141 -11.53 -11.90 0.78
CA HIS A 141 -11.84 -13.32 0.66
C HIS A 141 -12.41 -13.64 -0.72
N PHE A 142 -11.88 -14.68 -1.36
CA PHE A 142 -12.40 -15.24 -2.59
C PHE A 142 -12.91 -16.67 -2.31
N LYS A 143 -14.22 -16.87 -2.38
CA LYS A 143 -14.81 -18.20 -2.31
C LYS A 143 -14.84 -18.84 -3.70
N ILE A 144 -14.28 -20.02 -3.82
CA ILE A 144 -14.05 -20.69 -5.10
C ILE A 144 -14.68 -22.09 -5.02
N GLU A 145 -15.58 -22.39 -5.96
CA GLU A 145 -16.12 -23.71 -6.19
C GLU A 145 -15.34 -24.44 -7.27
N HIS A 146 -15.01 -25.68 -7.02
CA HIS A 146 -14.35 -26.57 -7.98
C HIS A 146 -14.83 -28.02 -7.79
N LEU A 147 -14.60 -28.87 -8.76
CA LEU A 147 -14.80 -30.30 -8.62
C LEU A 147 -13.51 -30.92 -8.10
N ASP A 148 -13.61 -31.80 -7.12
CA ASP A 148 -12.49 -32.60 -6.63
C ASP A 148 -12.13 -33.76 -7.60
N GLU A 149 -11.19 -34.61 -7.20
CA GLU A 149 -10.72 -35.75 -7.99
C GLU A 149 -11.82 -36.81 -8.19
N LEU A 150 -12.85 -36.84 -7.34
CA LEU A 150 -14.00 -37.75 -7.42
C LEU A 150 -15.17 -37.14 -8.21
N GLY A 151 -15.09 -35.85 -8.56
CA GLY A 151 -16.13 -35.09 -9.25
C GLY A 151 -17.16 -34.46 -8.30
N ASP A 152 -16.90 -34.48 -6.99
CA ASP A 152 -17.75 -33.83 -6.01
C ASP A 152 -17.47 -32.31 -5.95
N LEU A 153 -18.55 -31.53 -5.74
CA LEU A 153 -18.45 -30.08 -5.62
C LEU A 153 -17.83 -29.71 -4.27
N CYS A 154 -16.66 -29.10 -4.32
CA CYS A 154 -15.94 -28.61 -3.15
C CYS A 154 -15.82 -27.09 -3.17
N ARG A 155 -15.76 -26.49 -1.97
CA ARG A 155 -15.46 -25.08 -1.79
C ARG A 155 -14.10 -24.88 -1.14
N LYS A 156 -13.40 -23.87 -1.59
CA LYS A 156 -12.11 -23.42 -1.05
C LYS A 156 -12.12 -21.91 -0.96
N GLU A 157 -11.25 -21.38 -0.13
CA GLU A 157 -11.16 -19.96 0.08
C GLU A 157 -9.71 -19.48 -0.14
N LEU A 158 -9.54 -18.45 -0.96
CA LEU A 158 -8.27 -17.75 -1.12
C LEU A 158 -8.40 -16.40 -0.41
N ILE A 159 -7.57 -16.18 0.60
CA ILE A 159 -7.62 -15.03 1.49
C ILE A 159 -6.40 -14.17 1.25
N ILE A 160 -6.61 -12.89 0.97
CA ILE A 160 -5.56 -11.91 0.69
C ILE A 160 -5.52 -10.91 1.83
N GLU A 161 -4.44 -10.87 2.57
CA GLU A 161 -4.18 -9.92 3.65
C GLU A 161 -3.22 -8.83 3.19
N ILE A 162 -3.63 -7.57 3.28
CA ILE A 162 -2.87 -6.39 2.84
C ILE A 162 -2.46 -5.59 4.08
N MET A 163 -1.46 -6.08 4.81
CA MET A 163 -1.08 -5.57 6.13
C MET A 163 0.43 -5.25 6.23
N GLY A 164 1.02 -4.64 5.17
CA GLY A 164 2.45 -4.32 5.11
C GLY A 164 3.32 -5.56 5.29
N LYS A 165 4.23 -5.54 6.24
CA LYS A 165 5.12 -6.68 6.53
C LYS A 165 4.39 -7.97 6.91
N HIS A 166 3.14 -7.88 7.35
CA HIS A 166 2.30 -9.02 7.71
C HIS A 166 1.37 -9.48 6.58
N SER A 167 1.50 -8.90 5.38
CA SER A 167 0.72 -9.31 4.21
C SER A 167 1.00 -10.75 3.83
N ASN A 168 -0.08 -11.45 3.45
CA ASN A 168 -0.02 -12.88 3.10
C ASN A 168 -1.09 -13.24 2.07
N ILE A 169 -0.92 -14.37 1.42
CA ILE A 169 -1.92 -15.02 0.56
C ILE A 169 -2.11 -16.42 1.13
N ILE A 170 -3.30 -16.68 1.66
CA ILE A 170 -3.60 -17.88 2.43
C ILE A 170 -4.68 -18.67 1.71
N PHE A 171 -4.49 -19.97 1.58
CA PHE A 171 -5.43 -20.87 0.96
C PHE A 171 -6.04 -21.80 1.99
N CYS A 172 -7.37 -21.75 2.12
CA CYS A 172 -8.11 -22.47 3.15
C CYS A 172 -9.13 -23.45 2.54
N SER A 173 -9.46 -24.48 3.30
CA SER A 173 -10.61 -25.34 3.09
C SER A 173 -11.91 -24.65 3.54
N GLU A 174 -13.05 -25.21 3.19
CA GLU A 174 -14.37 -24.67 3.53
C GLU A 174 -14.61 -24.55 5.05
N ASP A 175 -14.00 -25.44 5.83
CA ASP A 175 -14.06 -25.44 7.31
C ASP A 175 -13.06 -24.46 7.95
N GLY A 176 -12.38 -23.60 7.16
CA GLY A 176 -11.48 -22.57 7.65
C GLY A 176 -10.07 -23.06 8.00
N LYS A 177 -9.72 -24.31 7.70
CA LYS A 177 -8.35 -24.81 7.92
C LYS A 177 -7.42 -24.35 6.81
N ILE A 178 -6.24 -23.87 7.18
CA ILE A 178 -5.19 -23.48 6.25
C ILE A 178 -4.68 -24.74 5.53
N ILE A 179 -4.81 -24.75 4.22
CA ILE A 179 -4.22 -25.78 3.35
C ILE A 179 -2.76 -25.42 3.09
N ASP A 180 -2.49 -24.15 2.74
CA ASP A 180 -1.15 -23.61 2.56
C ASP A 180 -1.20 -22.07 2.49
N SER A 181 -0.05 -21.43 2.47
CA SER A 181 0.08 -19.97 2.30
C SER A 181 1.36 -19.63 1.54
N ILE A 182 1.37 -18.43 0.91
CA ILE A 182 2.57 -17.98 0.18
C ILE A 182 3.72 -17.66 1.13
N LYS A 183 3.39 -17.27 2.39
CA LYS A 183 4.35 -17.05 3.47
C LYS A 183 3.94 -17.89 4.68
N HIS A 184 4.77 -18.82 5.09
CA HIS A 184 4.59 -19.56 6.33
C HIS A 184 5.01 -18.71 7.54
N VAL A 185 4.15 -18.63 8.55
CA VAL A 185 4.41 -17.90 9.79
C VAL A 185 4.34 -18.89 10.96
N SER A 186 5.49 -19.20 11.55
CA SER A 186 5.57 -20.09 12.71
C SER A 186 5.43 -19.32 14.03
N ALA A 187 5.24 -20.05 15.13
CA ALA A 187 5.20 -19.50 16.49
C ALA A 187 6.48 -18.73 16.87
N GLN A 188 7.62 -19.04 16.24
CA GLN A 188 8.87 -18.30 16.44
C GLN A 188 8.86 -16.93 15.74
N MET A 189 8.09 -16.78 14.66
CA MET A 189 8.00 -15.54 13.88
C MET A 189 6.88 -14.62 14.36
N SER A 190 5.84 -15.17 14.96
CA SER A 190 4.69 -14.40 15.45
C SER A 190 4.16 -15.01 16.75
N SER A 191 3.99 -14.15 17.76
CA SER A 191 3.32 -14.51 19.03
C SER A 191 1.81 -14.44 18.95
N VAL A 192 1.25 -13.89 17.85
CA VAL A 192 -0.17 -13.63 17.70
C VAL A 192 -0.90 -14.80 17.07
N ARG A 193 -0.37 -15.33 15.96
CA ARG A 193 -0.92 -16.50 15.28
C ARG A 193 0.12 -17.20 14.43
N GLU A 194 -0.10 -18.49 14.19
CA GLU A 194 0.62 -19.26 13.19
C GLU A 194 -0.17 -19.26 11.87
N VAL A 195 0.54 -19.19 10.74
CA VAL A 195 -0.02 -19.41 9.40
C VAL A 195 0.73 -20.58 8.77
N LEU A 196 0.27 -21.77 9.07
CA LEU A 196 0.87 -23.05 8.66
C LEU A 196 -0.23 -24.04 8.25
N PRO A 197 0.07 -24.98 7.36
CA PRO A 197 -0.88 -26.06 6.99
C PRO A 197 -1.47 -26.78 8.20
N GLY A 198 -2.79 -26.99 8.18
CA GLY A 198 -3.55 -27.67 9.23
C GLY A 198 -3.97 -26.78 10.41
N ARG A 199 -3.50 -25.53 10.49
CA ARG A 199 -3.98 -24.56 11.50
C ARG A 199 -5.31 -23.94 11.05
N ASP A 200 -6.09 -23.48 12.03
CA ASP A 200 -7.30 -22.72 11.76
C ASP A 200 -6.96 -21.28 11.37
N TYR A 201 -7.62 -20.78 10.32
CA TYR A 201 -7.50 -19.38 9.94
C TYR A 201 -8.37 -18.51 10.86
N PHE A 202 -7.81 -17.44 11.35
CA PHE A 202 -8.55 -16.37 12.04
C PHE A 202 -7.89 -15.02 11.84
N VAL A 203 -8.67 -13.95 11.90
CA VAL A 203 -8.17 -12.57 11.91
C VAL A 203 -7.88 -12.20 13.37
N PRO A 204 -6.62 -11.86 13.71
CA PRO A 204 -6.30 -11.48 15.08
C PRO A 204 -6.96 -10.16 15.47
N ASP A 205 -7.73 -10.15 16.53
CA ASP A 205 -8.18 -8.89 17.16
C ASP A 205 -7.06 -8.34 18.06
N THR A 206 -6.10 -7.68 17.44
CA THR A 206 -4.93 -7.15 18.16
C THR A 206 -5.15 -5.77 18.73
N MET A 207 -6.19 -5.05 18.32
CA MET A 207 -6.39 -3.64 18.66
C MET A 207 -7.76 -3.32 19.24
N SER A 208 -8.68 -4.26 19.32
CA SER A 208 -10.08 -4.09 19.81
C SER A 208 -10.75 -2.85 19.17
N LYS A 209 -10.53 -2.68 17.86
CA LYS A 209 -11.13 -1.57 17.10
C LYS A 209 -12.59 -1.86 16.82
N ALA A 210 -13.42 -0.83 16.91
CA ALA A 210 -14.84 -0.92 16.57
C ALA A 210 -15.05 -0.93 15.04
N ASP A 211 -16.15 -1.55 14.60
CA ASP A 211 -16.58 -1.45 13.21
C ASP A 211 -17.18 -0.06 12.94
N PRO A 212 -16.55 0.74 12.07
CA PRO A 212 -17.02 2.09 11.80
C PRO A 212 -18.36 2.14 11.04
N LEU A 213 -18.77 1.03 10.43
CA LEU A 213 -20.01 0.98 9.64
C LEU A 213 -21.26 0.79 10.53
N THR A 214 -21.09 0.32 11.76
CA THR A 214 -22.23 -0.04 12.66
C THR A 214 -22.20 0.72 13.98
N VAL A 215 -21.16 1.46 14.28
CA VAL A 215 -20.96 2.18 15.56
C VAL A 215 -22.07 3.21 15.80
N SER A 216 -22.61 3.26 17.02
CA SER A 216 -23.54 4.30 17.47
C SER A 216 -22.81 5.58 17.88
N PHE A 217 -23.52 6.71 18.06
CA PHE A 217 -22.92 7.95 18.54
C PHE A 217 -22.31 7.80 19.94
N GLU A 218 -22.98 7.11 20.83
CA GLU A 218 -22.55 6.88 22.21
C GLU A 218 -21.22 6.09 22.23
N GLU A 219 -21.15 5.03 21.43
CA GLU A 219 -19.93 4.22 21.27
C GLU A 219 -18.81 5.04 20.61
N PHE A 220 -19.12 5.80 19.55
CA PHE A 220 -18.17 6.68 18.86
C PHE A 220 -17.57 7.70 19.84
N SER A 221 -18.40 8.45 20.55
CA SER A 221 -17.97 9.43 21.55
C SER A 221 -17.12 8.79 22.65
N SER A 222 -17.56 7.64 23.18
CA SER A 222 -16.82 6.88 24.20
C SER A 222 -15.43 6.44 23.71
N HIS A 223 -15.33 5.95 22.46
CA HIS A 223 -14.05 5.55 21.88
C HIS A 223 -13.08 6.74 21.72
N LEU A 224 -13.56 7.88 21.26
CA LEU A 224 -12.73 9.07 21.03
C LEU A 224 -12.25 9.71 22.31
N THR A 225 -13.10 9.76 23.35
CA THR A 225 -12.79 10.47 24.61
C THR A 225 -12.01 9.63 25.62
N ARG A 226 -11.88 8.31 25.38
CA ARG A 226 -11.21 7.35 26.28
C ARG A 226 -9.76 7.73 26.61
N LYS A 227 -9.04 8.29 25.63
CA LYS A 227 -7.62 8.65 25.78
C LYS A 227 -7.38 10.12 25.40
N PRO A 228 -6.50 10.84 26.13
CA PRO A 228 -6.14 12.22 25.79
C PRO A 228 -5.18 12.24 24.60
N MET A 229 -5.72 12.20 23.40
CA MET A 229 -4.96 12.26 22.16
C MET A 229 -5.70 13.10 21.12
N PRO A 230 -5.01 13.63 20.08
CA PRO A 230 -5.63 14.34 18.97
C PRO A 230 -6.82 13.55 18.40
N VAL A 231 -7.89 14.25 18.03
CA VAL A 231 -9.13 13.63 17.56
C VAL A 231 -8.90 12.76 16.31
N THR A 232 -8.06 13.20 15.37
CA THR A 232 -7.64 12.39 14.21
C THR A 232 -7.05 11.06 14.67
N LYS A 233 -6.12 11.10 15.63
CA LYS A 233 -5.49 9.90 16.16
C LYS A 233 -6.49 8.99 16.87
N ALA A 234 -7.41 9.58 17.62
CA ALA A 234 -8.48 8.86 18.29
C ALA A 234 -9.35 8.09 17.27
N ILE A 235 -9.69 8.72 16.13
CA ILE A 235 -10.49 8.09 15.06
C ILE A 235 -9.75 6.88 14.48
N TYR A 236 -8.56 7.04 13.89
CA TYR A 236 -7.93 5.93 13.19
C TYR A 236 -7.39 4.82 14.10
N THR A 237 -7.19 5.10 15.40
CA THR A 237 -6.82 4.05 16.37
C THR A 237 -8.02 3.31 16.96
N SER A 238 -9.22 3.89 16.91
CA SER A 238 -10.44 3.30 17.47
C SER A 238 -11.28 2.52 16.46
N PHE A 239 -11.16 2.83 15.16
CA PHE A 239 -12.01 2.24 14.13
C PHE A 239 -11.20 1.44 13.11
N THR A 240 -11.72 0.26 12.76
CA THR A 240 -11.11 -0.62 11.77
C THR A 240 -11.14 0.01 10.37
N GLY A 241 -10.05 -0.10 9.64
CA GLY A 241 -9.98 0.30 8.23
C GLY A 241 -9.92 1.80 7.96
N ILE A 242 -9.90 2.64 9.00
CA ILE A 242 -9.72 4.09 8.86
C ILE A 242 -8.24 4.42 8.93
N SER A 243 -7.74 5.11 7.90
CA SER A 243 -6.36 5.63 7.84
C SER A 243 -6.24 7.01 8.50
N PRO A 244 -5.03 7.47 8.85
CA PRO A 244 -4.80 8.85 9.29
C PRO A 244 -5.30 9.88 8.26
N VAL A 245 -5.11 9.62 6.97
CA VAL A 245 -5.56 10.50 5.89
C VAL A 245 -7.08 10.60 5.86
N THR A 246 -7.77 9.47 5.98
CA THR A 246 -9.24 9.44 6.06
C THR A 246 -9.77 10.11 7.33
N ALA A 247 -9.09 9.91 8.47
CA ALA A 247 -9.47 10.57 9.72
C ALA A 247 -9.30 12.08 9.63
N GLU A 248 -8.24 12.56 8.98
CA GLU A 248 -8.01 14.00 8.73
C GLU A 248 -9.10 14.56 7.82
N GLU A 249 -9.49 13.84 6.77
CA GLU A 249 -10.59 14.24 5.90
C GLU A 249 -11.91 14.42 6.67
N ILE A 250 -12.24 13.47 7.55
CA ILE A 250 -13.46 13.53 8.35
C ILE A 250 -13.43 14.75 9.30
N CYS A 251 -12.28 15.05 9.91
CA CYS A 251 -12.11 16.25 10.73
C CYS A 251 -12.24 17.54 9.88
N SER A 252 -11.66 17.55 8.69
CA SER A 252 -11.76 18.67 7.74
C SER A 252 -13.19 18.92 7.28
N LEU A 253 -13.95 17.87 6.97
CA LEU A 253 -15.38 17.97 6.64
C LEU A 253 -16.24 18.47 7.79
N ALA A 254 -15.82 18.17 9.03
CA ALA A 254 -16.46 18.69 10.24
C ALA A 254 -15.97 20.11 10.63
N GLU A 255 -15.04 20.70 9.88
CA GLU A 255 -14.41 21.98 10.18
C GLU A 255 -13.80 22.05 11.60
N MET A 256 -13.24 20.89 12.06
CA MET A 256 -12.66 20.76 13.40
C MET A 256 -11.14 20.72 13.34
N ASP A 257 -10.48 21.28 14.36
CA ASP A 257 -9.03 21.18 14.49
C ASP A 257 -8.62 19.75 14.88
N SER A 258 -8.06 19.03 13.94
CA SER A 258 -7.67 17.64 14.09
C SER A 258 -6.62 17.37 15.17
N SER A 259 -5.88 18.41 15.61
CA SER A 259 -4.81 18.34 16.61
C SER A 259 -5.31 18.40 18.05
N ILE A 260 -6.52 18.88 18.28
CA ILE A 260 -7.13 19.00 19.62
C ILE A 260 -7.61 17.62 20.09
N ALA A 261 -7.51 17.37 21.39
CA ALA A 261 -7.97 16.11 21.97
C ALA A 261 -9.51 16.04 21.98
N ALA A 262 -10.06 14.87 21.59
CA ALA A 262 -11.51 14.69 21.49
C ALA A 262 -12.28 15.05 22.76
N LYS A 263 -11.69 14.83 23.96
CA LYS A 263 -12.27 15.17 25.27
C LYS A 263 -12.44 16.66 25.49
N GLU A 264 -11.78 17.52 24.73
CA GLU A 264 -11.86 18.99 24.84
C GLU A 264 -13.02 19.59 24.06
N TYR A 265 -13.63 18.77 23.19
CA TYR A 265 -14.80 19.16 22.42
C TYR A 265 -16.11 18.94 23.19
N SER A 266 -17.09 19.81 22.96
CA SER A 266 -18.44 19.61 23.47
C SER A 266 -19.12 18.42 22.82
N GLU A 267 -20.17 17.91 23.47
CA GLU A 267 -20.97 16.81 22.93
C GLU A 267 -21.60 17.15 21.57
N ASP A 268 -22.07 18.41 21.40
CA ASP A 268 -22.63 18.88 20.13
C ASP A 268 -21.60 18.84 18.99
N LEU A 269 -20.34 19.22 19.25
CA LEU A 269 -19.26 19.13 18.25
C LEU A 269 -18.90 17.69 17.94
N LEU A 270 -18.88 16.81 18.94
CA LEU A 270 -18.66 15.38 18.72
C LEU A 270 -19.83 14.75 17.93
N LEU A 271 -21.06 15.20 18.15
CA LEU A 271 -22.21 14.77 17.36
C LEU A 271 -22.11 15.25 15.91
N HIS A 272 -21.64 16.48 15.70
CA HIS A 272 -21.38 17.01 14.36
C HIS A 272 -20.28 16.19 13.66
N LEU A 273 -19.19 15.90 14.34
CA LEU A 273 -18.12 15.02 13.81
C LEU A 273 -18.64 13.63 13.45
N TYR A 274 -19.45 13.01 14.31
CA TYR A 274 -20.08 11.72 14.06
C TYR A 274 -21.01 11.77 12.84
N THR A 275 -21.71 12.89 12.65
CA THR A 275 -22.56 13.07 11.48
C THR A 275 -21.74 13.08 10.19
N GLN A 276 -20.63 13.84 10.15
CA GLN A 276 -19.71 13.85 8.99
C GLN A 276 -19.03 12.49 8.79
N PHE A 277 -18.61 11.82 9.85
CA PHE A 277 -18.09 10.47 9.81
C PHE A 277 -19.10 9.49 9.19
N SER A 278 -20.36 9.55 9.59
CA SER A 278 -21.42 8.68 9.10
C SER A 278 -21.77 8.98 7.64
N ILE A 279 -21.82 10.26 7.25
CA ILE A 279 -22.03 10.68 5.86
C ILE A 279 -20.89 10.19 4.95
N TYR A 280 -19.64 10.37 5.38
CA TYR A 280 -18.48 9.90 4.61
C TYR A 280 -18.51 8.38 4.41
N LEU A 281 -18.87 7.64 5.44
CA LEU A 281 -18.96 6.17 5.37
C LEU A 281 -20.23 5.65 4.68
N SER A 282 -21.27 6.49 4.50
CA SER A 282 -22.44 6.07 3.72
C SER A 282 -22.07 5.75 2.26
N ALA A 283 -21.10 6.47 1.69
CA ALA A 283 -20.58 6.19 0.36
C ALA A 283 -20.00 4.77 0.23
N VAL A 284 -19.39 4.25 1.31
CA VAL A 284 -18.88 2.88 1.36
C VAL A 284 -20.03 1.87 1.38
N LYS A 285 -21.08 2.13 2.18
CA LYS A 285 -22.27 1.26 2.27
C LYS A 285 -23.06 1.22 0.97
N GLU A 286 -23.13 2.36 0.28
CA GLU A 286 -23.87 2.54 -0.97
C GLU A 286 -23.03 2.20 -2.20
N HIS A 287 -21.73 1.86 -2.01
CA HIS A 287 -20.77 1.59 -3.08
C HIS A 287 -20.63 2.74 -4.08
N THR A 288 -20.75 3.99 -3.61
CA THR A 288 -20.61 5.21 -4.42
C THR A 288 -19.18 5.74 -4.32
N PHE A 289 -18.24 5.04 -4.97
CA PHE A 289 -16.83 5.39 -4.95
C PHE A 289 -16.44 6.34 -6.08
N THR A 290 -15.45 7.20 -5.80
CA THR A 290 -14.82 8.10 -6.80
C THR A 290 -13.30 7.99 -6.65
N PRO A 291 -12.70 6.95 -7.25
CA PRO A 291 -11.26 6.70 -7.11
C PRO A 291 -10.42 7.85 -7.67
N VAL A 292 -9.48 8.36 -6.89
CA VAL A 292 -8.71 9.55 -7.22
C VAL A 292 -7.24 9.41 -6.83
N ILE A 293 -6.35 10.02 -7.62
CA ILE A 293 -4.93 10.24 -7.27
C ILE A 293 -4.69 11.75 -7.19
N TYR A 294 -4.01 12.19 -6.15
CA TYR A 294 -3.56 13.56 -5.95
C TYR A 294 -2.10 13.71 -6.37
N PHE A 295 -1.83 14.65 -7.28
CA PHE A 295 -0.48 14.85 -7.84
C PHE A 295 0.13 16.18 -7.38
N ASN A 296 1.44 16.15 -7.12
CA ASN A 296 2.28 17.33 -7.07
C ASN A 296 3.13 17.39 -8.34
N GLY A 297 2.70 18.17 -9.33
CA GLY A 297 3.25 18.09 -10.67
C GLY A 297 3.04 16.71 -11.29
N SER A 298 4.12 15.97 -11.55
CA SER A 298 4.06 14.60 -12.07
C SER A 298 4.18 13.52 -10.99
N GLU A 299 4.44 13.90 -9.74
CA GLU A 299 4.64 12.96 -8.64
C GLU A 299 3.30 12.65 -7.94
N PRO A 300 2.84 11.38 -7.90
CA PRO A 300 1.66 11.00 -7.13
C PRO A 300 1.98 11.08 -5.64
N LYS A 301 1.17 11.83 -4.89
CA LYS A 301 1.33 12.02 -3.44
C LYS A 301 0.44 11.09 -2.64
N GLU A 302 -0.83 11.03 -3.00
CA GLU A 302 -1.83 10.25 -2.27
C GLU A 302 -2.86 9.69 -3.26
N PHE A 303 -3.52 8.60 -2.88
CA PHE A 303 -4.69 8.10 -3.57
C PHE A 303 -5.79 7.74 -2.57
N ALA A 304 -7.03 7.78 -3.02
CA ALA A 304 -8.18 7.43 -2.20
C ALA A 304 -9.30 6.83 -3.04
N ALA A 305 -10.19 6.09 -2.38
CA ALA A 305 -11.43 5.59 -2.97
C ALA A 305 -12.55 6.65 -2.98
N LEU A 306 -12.43 7.68 -2.15
CA LEU A 306 -13.33 8.82 -2.04
C LEU A 306 -12.52 10.12 -2.10
N PRO A 307 -13.12 11.25 -2.55
CA PRO A 307 -12.42 12.53 -2.60
C PRO A 307 -11.91 12.99 -1.22
N LEU A 308 -10.76 13.68 -1.22
CA LEU A 308 -10.13 14.25 -0.03
C LEU A 308 -10.08 15.77 -0.16
N SER A 309 -10.92 16.50 0.57
CA SER A 309 -11.05 17.96 0.48
C SER A 309 -9.81 18.68 1.02
N HIS A 310 -9.15 18.11 2.03
CA HIS A 310 -7.93 18.68 2.61
C HIS A 310 -6.69 18.58 1.70
N PHE A 311 -6.78 17.83 0.58
CA PHE A 311 -5.74 17.79 -0.46
C PHE A 311 -5.90 18.88 -1.53
N SER A 312 -6.57 19.99 -1.22
CA SER A 312 -6.84 21.11 -2.17
C SER A 312 -5.60 21.71 -2.84
N ASN A 313 -4.42 21.57 -2.25
CA ASN A 313 -3.15 22.05 -2.81
C ASN A 313 -2.55 21.13 -3.89
N TYR A 314 -3.14 19.96 -4.11
CA TYR A 314 -2.70 18.97 -5.08
C TYR A 314 -3.69 18.86 -6.23
N MET A 315 -3.21 18.43 -7.40
CA MET A 315 -4.07 18.23 -8.57
C MET A 315 -4.77 16.87 -8.49
N PRO A 316 -6.10 16.81 -8.30
CA PRO A 316 -6.84 15.56 -8.32
C PRO A 316 -6.97 15.04 -9.77
N LYS A 317 -6.82 13.73 -9.92
CA LYS A 317 -7.15 13.02 -11.14
C LYS A 317 -8.04 11.84 -10.79
N GLU A 318 -9.28 11.87 -11.23
CA GLU A 318 -10.23 10.80 -11.05
C GLU A 318 -10.02 9.68 -12.07
N PHE A 319 -10.39 8.47 -11.68
CA PHE A 319 -10.30 7.27 -12.49
C PHE A 319 -11.63 6.51 -12.45
N SER A 320 -11.91 5.74 -13.48
CA SER A 320 -13.11 4.92 -13.55
C SER A 320 -13.04 3.65 -12.69
N SER A 321 -11.85 3.32 -12.13
CA SER A 321 -11.59 2.06 -11.44
C SER A 321 -10.50 2.25 -10.41
N ILE A 322 -10.68 1.66 -9.22
CA ILE A 322 -9.66 1.65 -8.17
C ILE A 322 -8.44 0.84 -8.61
N SER A 323 -8.60 -0.20 -9.42
CA SER A 323 -7.47 -0.96 -9.99
C SER A 323 -6.58 -0.07 -10.85
N GLN A 324 -7.15 0.84 -11.65
CA GLN A 324 -6.36 1.80 -12.44
C GLN A 324 -5.62 2.80 -11.56
N VAL A 325 -6.24 3.26 -10.47
CA VAL A 325 -5.60 4.12 -9.46
C VAL A 325 -4.38 3.42 -8.89
N LEU A 326 -4.55 2.20 -8.39
CA LEU A 326 -3.49 1.41 -7.77
C LEU A 326 -2.35 1.13 -8.76
N GLU A 327 -2.67 0.65 -9.96
CA GLU A 327 -1.66 0.38 -11.00
C GLU A 327 -0.88 1.65 -11.36
N THR A 328 -1.58 2.78 -11.61
CA THR A 328 -0.95 4.06 -11.97
C THR A 328 -0.07 4.61 -10.85
N TYR A 329 -0.59 4.64 -9.63
CA TYR A 329 0.11 5.16 -8.45
C TYR A 329 1.41 4.39 -8.19
N TYR A 330 1.31 3.07 -8.11
CA TYR A 330 2.46 2.23 -7.78
C TYR A 330 3.46 2.09 -8.93
N ALA A 331 3.00 2.05 -10.19
CA ALA A 331 3.91 2.07 -11.34
C ALA A 331 4.75 3.35 -11.39
N THR A 332 4.13 4.51 -11.19
CA THR A 332 4.81 5.80 -11.16
C THR A 332 5.77 5.90 -9.98
N ARG A 333 5.34 5.47 -8.80
CA ARG A 333 6.15 5.50 -7.59
C ARG A 333 7.36 4.57 -7.69
N ASN A 334 7.19 3.38 -8.26
CA ASN A 334 8.29 2.44 -8.52
C ASN A 334 9.30 3.00 -9.52
N GLN A 335 8.85 3.68 -10.58
CA GLN A 335 9.74 4.35 -11.53
C GLN A 335 10.56 5.44 -10.83
N LEU A 336 9.92 6.30 -10.05
CA LEU A 336 10.59 7.36 -9.29
C LEU A 336 11.60 6.80 -8.29
N THR A 337 11.25 5.74 -7.57
CA THR A 337 12.14 5.06 -6.63
C THR A 337 13.37 4.48 -7.33
N ARG A 338 13.19 3.83 -8.49
CA ARG A 338 14.30 3.31 -9.31
C ARG A 338 15.23 4.44 -9.81
N ILE A 339 14.66 5.57 -10.24
CA ILE A 339 15.44 6.73 -10.68
C ILE A 339 16.23 7.31 -9.49
N ARG A 340 15.61 7.49 -8.33
CA ARG A 340 16.27 7.97 -7.11
C ARG A 340 17.40 7.01 -6.68
N GLN A 341 17.17 5.69 -6.69
CA GLN A 341 18.19 4.70 -6.36
C GLN A 341 19.40 4.78 -7.30
N LYS A 342 19.16 4.79 -8.61
CA LYS A 342 20.23 4.94 -9.62
C LYS A 342 21.01 6.23 -9.43
N SER A 343 20.33 7.36 -9.15
CA SER A 343 20.96 8.64 -8.86
C SER A 343 21.86 8.57 -7.62
N THR A 344 21.38 7.92 -6.54
CA THR A 344 22.16 7.72 -5.31
C THR A 344 23.39 6.85 -5.54
N ASP A 345 23.25 5.77 -6.30
CA ASP A 345 24.38 4.89 -6.64
C ASP A 345 25.43 5.63 -7.49
N LEU A 346 25.00 6.43 -8.47
CA LEU A 346 25.90 7.28 -9.26
C LEU A 346 26.62 8.32 -8.39
N ARG A 347 25.92 9.00 -7.48
CA ARG A 347 26.53 9.95 -6.54
C ARG A 347 27.61 9.27 -5.69
N ARG A 348 27.32 8.06 -5.15
CA ARG A 348 28.29 7.29 -4.36
C ARG A 348 29.53 6.93 -5.16
N ILE A 349 29.39 6.53 -6.43
CA ILE A 349 30.50 6.22 -7.32
C ILE A 349 31.36 7.46 -7.55
N VAL A 350 30.73 8.61 -7.88
CA VAL A 350 31.43 9.89 -8.11
C VAL A 350 32.15 10.37 -6.84
N GLN A 351 31.52 10.30 -5.67
CA GLN A 351 32.14 10.66 -4.39
C GLN A 351 33.35 9.78 -4.06
N THR A 352 33.24 8.48 -4.31
CA THR A 352 34.35 7.55 -4.10
C THR A 352 35.51 7.84 -5.03
N ALA A 353 35.25 8.13 -6.32
CA ALA A 353 36.27 8.51 -7.29
C ALA A 353 36.94 9.83 -6.91
N LEU A 354 36.13 10.83 -6.51
CA LEU A 354 36.64 12.13 -6.07
C LEU A 354 37.53 12.00 -4.83
N ALA A 355 37.11 11.25 -3.83
CA ALA A 355 37.90 11.00 -2.62
C ALA A 355 39.25 10.30 -2.94
N ARG A 356 39.25 9.39 -3.93
CA ARG A 356 40.46 8.73 -4.40
C ARG A 356 41.41 9.73 -5.07
N ASN A 357 40.91 10.55 -5.99
CA ASN A 357 41.69 11.56 -6.69
C ASN A 357 42.25 12.62 -5.75
N ILE A 358 41.50 13.03 -4.72
CA ILE A 358 41.99 13.97 -3.70
C ILE A 358 43.16 13.35 -2.93
N LYS A 359 43.04 12.09 -2.51
CA LYS A 359 44.15 11.37 -1.82
C LYS A 359 45.40 11.25 -2.70
N GLU A 360 45.26 10.94 -3.98
CA GLU A 360 46.36 10.85 -4.92
C GLU A 360 47.02 12.22 -5.12
N TYR A 361 46.25 13.28 -5.26
CA TYR A 361 46.73 14.64 -5.35
C TYR A 361 47.53 15.05 -4.10
N ASP A 362 47.00 14.79 -2.90
CA ASP A 362 47.68 15.10 -1.64
C ASP A 362 49.00 14.33 -1.48
N LEU A 363 49.05 13.07 -1.93
CA LEU A 363 50.26 12.25 -1.94
C LEU A 363 51.32 12.84 -2.90
N GLN A 364 50.91 13.20 -4.12
CA GLN A 364 51.81 13.83 -5.10
C GLN A 364 52.31 15.20 -4.63
N ALA A 365 51.45 16.01 -4.03
CA ALA A 365 51.82 17.29 -3.46
C ALA A 365 52.82 17.19 -2.30
N LYS A 366 52.76 16.10 -1.52
CA LYS A 366 53.73 15.78 -0.46
C LYS A 366 55.07 15.29 -1.01
N GLN A 367 55.08 14.63 -2.16
CA GLN A 367 56.32 14.16 -2.82
C GLN A 367 57.10 15.26 -3.54
N LEU A 368 56.45 16.37 -3.85
CA LEU A 368 57.04 17.52 -4.52
C LEU A 368 57.58 18.57 -3.53
N LYS A 369 57.43 18.42 -2.25
CA LYS A 369 58.03 19.16 -1.16
C LYS A 369 59.28 18.46 -0.61
#